data_5d4884292ab23ec03077ac1007cf4b16
#
_entry.id   5d4884292ab23ec03077ac1007cf4b16
#
_cell.length_a   1.000
_cell.length_b   1.000
_cell.length_c   1.000
_cell.angle_alpha   90.00
_cell.angle_beta   90.00
_cell.angle_gamma   90.00
#
_symmetry.space_group_name_H-M   'P 1'
#
loop_
_entity.id
_entity.type
_entity.pdbx_description
1 polymer ?
#
loop_
_entity_poly.entity_id
_entity_poly.type
_entity_poly.pdbx_seq_one_letter_code
_entity_poly.pdbx_strand_id
1 'polypeptide(L)'
;MKIAYIKVAALAVFAGILFFPTWQKLESTGDNIFTVYLNDTQVGTVGNLEQVESCLIDARRKLAGTSDELVLADSELRYEGSEVLWGKVDDPADLTVSMAGVLRNSVKETLNRSYTVKINEYTVNLASTQEVLALLQASINRYDHEKEYYVDLVLDGNR
;
A
#
# COMPACT_ATOMS: atom_id res chain seq x y z
N MET A 1 29.43 4.12 -47.74
CA MET A 1 29.55 4.89 -46.49
C MET A 1 28.29 5.72 -46.18
N LYS A 2 27.70 6.51 -47.10
CA LYS A 2 26.53 7.37 -46.81
C LYS A 2 25.29 6.63 -46.25
N ILE A 3 24.99 5.41 -46.71
CA ILE A 3 23.84 4.60 -46.24
C ILE A 3 24.03 4.11 -44.80
N ALA A 4 25.24 3.86 -44.34
CA ALA A 4 25.51 3.46 -42.95
C ALA A 4 25.27 4.62 -41.99
N TYR A 5 25.65 5.85 -42.34
CA TYR A 5 25.37 7.02 -41.51
C TYR A 5 23.86 7.32 -41.39
N ILE A 6 23.09 7.14 -42.48
CA ILE A 6 21.64 7.32 -42.46
C ILE A 6 20.99 6.30 -41.52
N LYS A 7 21.43 5.02 -41.54
CA LYS A 7 20.89 3.99 -40.65
C LYS A 7 21.21 4.28 -39.18
N VAL A 8 22.43 4.72 -38.88
CA VAL A 8 22.83 5.08 -37.50
C VAL A 8 22.08 6.30 -37.01
N ALA A 9 21.91 7.33 -37.84
CA ALA A 9 21.14 8.51 -37.51
C ALA A 9 19.65 8.17 -37.26
N ALA A 10 19.04 7.34 -38.10
CA ALA A 10 17.66 6.88 -37.92
C ALA A 10 17.49 6.06 -36.63
N LEU A 11 18.44 5.21 -36.29
CA LEU A 11 18.42 4.41 -35.07
C LEU A 11 18.60 5.27 -33.80
N ALA A 12 19.44 6.31 -33.87
CA ALA A 12 19.61 7.28 -32.79
C ALA A 12 18.34 8.12 -32.56
N VAL A 13 17.66 8.56 -33.63
CA VAL A 13 16.38 9.28 -33.54
C VAL A 13 15.30 8.36 -32.97
N PHE A 14 15.24 7.09 -33.40
CA PHE A 14 14.27 6.13 -32.89
C PHE A 14 14.51 5.81 -31.41
N ALA A 15 15.75 5.62 -30.99
CA ALA A 15 16.13 5.48 -29.59
C ALA A 15 15.76 6.73 -28.79
N GLY A 16 16.03 7.93 -29.33
CA GLY A 16 15.60 9.20 -28.73
C GLY A 16 14.09 9.23 -28.46
N ILE A 17 13.27 8.88 -29.45
CA ILE A 17 11.81 8.86 -29.32
C ILE A 17 11.35 7.85 -28.24
N LEU A 18 12.03 6.71 -28.09
CA LEU A 18 11.68 5.69 -27.08
C LEU A 18 12.13 6.08 -25.66
N PHE A 19 13.24 6.82 -25.54
CA PHE A 19 13.77 7.22 -24.23
C PHE A 19 13.22 8.56 -23.72
N PHE A 20 12.68 9.41 -24.57
CA PHE A 20 12.19 10.76 -24.21
C PHE A 20 10.69 10.93 -23.88
N PRO A 21 9.78 9.93 -24.00
CA PRO A 21 8.35 10.17 -23.76
C PRO A 21 8.01 10.61 -22.32
N THR A 22 8.92 10.39 -21.38
CA THR A 22 8.73 10.78 -19.96
C THR A 22 9.39 12.12 -19.60
N TRP A 23 10.07 12.77 -20.54
CA TRP A 23 10.68 14.06 -20.30
C TRP A 23 9.70 15.18 -20.64
N GLN A 24 9.37 15.98 -19.65
CA GLN A 24 8.50 17.16 -19.80
C GLN A 24 9.32 18.43 -19.65
N LYS A 25 8.96 19.47 -20.42
CA LYS A 25 9.47 20.81 -20.18
C LYS A 25 8.76 21.38 -18.97
N LEU A 26 9.50 21.71 -17.94
CA LEU A 26 9.00 22.29 -16.70
C LEU A 26 9.15 23.81 -16.75
N GLU A 27 8.20 24.53 -16.13
CA GLU A 27 8.30 25.99 -16.03
C GLU A 27 9.31 26.37 -14.96
N SER A 28 10.18 27.34 -15.26
CA SER A 28 11.20 27.84 -14.32
C SER A 28 10.55 28.86 -13.39
N THR A 29 10.03 28.38 -12.26
CA THR A 29 9.36 29.21 -11.23
C THR A 29 9.92 28.95 -9.83
N GLY A 30 11.17 28.55 -9.73
CA GLY A 30 11.79 28.00 -8.53
C GLY A 30 11.87 26.49 -8.60
N ASP A 31 11.86 25.78 -7.45
CA ASP A 31 11.83 24.32 -7.43
C ASP A 31 10.61 23.82 -8.18
N ASN A 32 10.83 23.15 -9.32
CA ASN A 32 9.79 22.68 -10.21
C ASN A 32 9.76 21.18 -10.41
N ILE A 33 10.68 20.47 -9.73
CA ILE A 33 10.74 19.02 -9.64
C ILE A 33 11.12 18.63 -8.22
N PHE A 34 10.48 17.60 -7.69
CA PHE A 34 10.68 17.15 -6.32
C PHE A 34 11.00 15.66 -6.31
N THR A 35 12.15 15.32 -5.75
CA THR A 35 12.47 13.92 -5.43
C THR A 35 11.79 13.55 -4.13
N VAL A 36 11.02 12.48 -4.15
CA VAL A 36 10.21 11.99 -3.03
C VAL A 36 10.92 10.82 -2.37
N TYR A 37 11.08 10.91 -1.06
CA TYR A 37 11.60 9.86 -0.21
C TYR A 37 10.52 9.40 0.76
N LEU A 38 10.41 8.10 0.95
CA LEU A 38 9.57 7.46 1.96
C LEU A 38 10.46 6.58 2.84
N ASN A 39 10.52 6.86 4.14
CA ASN A 39 11.41 6.19 5.09
C ASN A 39 12.86 6.15 4.57
N ASP A 40 13.40 7.31 4.18
CA ASP A 40 14.73 7.52 3.59
C ASP A 40 15.00 6.78 2.26
N THR A 41 14.03 6.08 1.72
CA THR A 41 14.14 5.41 0.42
C THR A 41 13.53 6.28 -0.67
N GLN A 42 14.29 6.59 -1.72
CA GLN A 42 13.75 7.29 -2.88
C GLN A 42 12.69 6.45 -3.58
N VAL A 43 11.49 7.02 -3.74
CA VAL A 43 10.34 6.33 -4.35
C VAL A 43 9.99 6.86 -5.73
N GLY A 44 10.40 8.09 -6.03
CA GLY A 44 10.16 8.67 -7.35
C GLY A 44 10.40 10.18 -7.39
N THR A 45 10.04 10.78 -8.52
CA THR A 45 10.19 12.20 -8.79
C THR A 45 8.88 12.76 -9.34
N VAL A 46 8.41 13.89 -8.77
CA VAL A 46 7.13 14.51 -9.14
C VAL A 46 7.30 15.99 -9.48
N GLY A 47 6.41 16.52 -10.30
CA GLY A 47 6.33 17.96 -10.59
C GLY A 47 5.36 18.70 -9.66
N ASN A 48 4.50 18.01 -8.93
CA ASN A 48 3.54 18.58 -7.99
C ASN A 48 3.43 17.70 -6.72
N LEU A 49 3.62 18.33 -5.56
CA LEU A 49 3.57 17.65 -4.26
C LEU A 49 2.15 17.23 -3.85
N GLU A 50 1.10 17.88 -4.35
CA GLU A 50 -0.29 17.54 -4.00
C GLU A 50 -0.65 16.09 -4.34
N GLN A 51 -0.01 15.53 -5.39
CA GLN A 51 -0.26 14.16 -5.81
C GLN A 51 0.37 13.12 -4.88
N VAL A 52 1.41 13.48 -4.14
CA VAL A 52 2.19 12.54 -3.32
C VAL A 52 1.37 11.99 -2.17
N GLU A 53 0.56 12.82 -1.51
CA GLU A 53 -0.31 12.36 -0.43
C GLU A 53 -1.38 11.37 -0.91
N SER A 54 -1.97 11.63 -2.09
CA SER A 54 -2.95 10.71 -2.68
C SER A 54 -2.31 9.36 -3.05
N CYS A 55 -1.09 9.39 -3.61
CA CYS A 55 -0.32 8.17 -3.90
C CYS A 55 0.02 7.38 -2.64
N LEU A 56 0.36 8.07 -1.53
CA LEU A 56 0.62 7.41 -0.25
C LEU A 56 -0.64 6.75 0.33
N ILE A 57 -1.80 7.42 0.24
CA ILE A 57 -3.08 6.85 0.67
C ILE A 57 -3.40 5.59 -0.13
N ASP A 58 -3.22 5.65 -1.46
CA ASP A 58 -3.47 4.49 -2.33
C ASP A 58 -2.46 3.36 -2.10
N ALA A 59 -1.20 3.68 -1.80
CA ALA A 59 -0.19 2.70 -1.42
C ALA A 59 -0.55 1.99 -0.09
N ARG A 60 -1.01 2.75 0.91
CA ARG A 60 -1.52 2.18 2.18
C ARG A 60 -2.75 1.32 1.96
N ARG A 61 -3.67 1.74 1.09
CA ARG A 61 -4.86 0.96 0.73
C ARG A 61 -4.49 -0.35 0.04
N LYS A 62 -3.52 -0.33 -0.87
CA LYS A 62 -2.99 -1.55 -1.50
C LYS A 62 -2.36 -2.50 -0.50
N LEU A 63 -1.64 -1.97 0.49
CA LEU A 63 -1.04 -2.78 1.56
C LEU A 63 -2.13 -3.40 2.45
N ALA A 64 -3.12 -2.62 2.88
CA ALA A 64 -4.23 -3.08 3.71
C ALA A 64 -5.18 -4.04 2.98
N GLY A 65 -5.39 -3.85 1.67
CA GLY A 65 -6.29 -4.70 0.87
C GLY A 65 -5.80 -6.13 0.60
N THR A 66 -4.58 -6.47 1.03
CA THR A 66 -4.00 -7.80 0.88
C THR A 66 -4.14 -8.68 2.12
N SER A 67 -4.64 -8.14 3.24
CA SER A 67 -4.84 -8.89 4.48
C SER A 67 -6.08 -8.39 5.25
N ASP A 68 -6.78 -9.29 5.94
CA ASP A 68 -7.83 -8.94 6.90
C ASP A 68 -7.23 -8.39 8.22
N GLU A 69 -5.93 -8.22 8.29
CA GLU A 69 -5.16 -7.79 9.43
C GLU A 69 -4.92 -6.29 9.41
N LEU A 70 -4.86 -5.66 10.57
CA LEU A 70 -4.44 -4.27 10.71
C LEU A 70 -2.92 -4.20 10.60
N VAL A 71 -2.42 -3.59 9.51
CA VAL A 71 -0.99 -3.44 9.25
C VAL A 71 -0.53 -2.05 9.68
N LEU A 72 0.42 -1.99 10.61
CA LEU A 72 1.08 -0.77 11.03
C LEU A 72 2.45 -0.66 10.35
N ALA A 73 2.60 0.33 9.48
CA ALA A 73 3.85 0.64 8.79
C ALA A 73 4.24 2.09 9.02
N ASP A 74 5.53 2.33 9.28
CA ASP A 74 6.05 3.69 9.31
C ASP A 74 5.96 4.33 7.93
N SER A 75 5.67 5.63 7.92
CA SER A 75 5.58 6.40 6.69
C SER A 75 5.99 7.85 6.92
N GLU A 76 7.29 8.07 6.91
CA GLU A 76 7.87 9.41 6.93
C GLU A 76 8.18 9.85 5.50
N LEU A 77 7.55 10.96 5.08
CA LEU A 77 7.77 11.56 3.77
C LEU A 77 8.80 12.68 3.87
N ARG A 78 9.76 12.69 2.95
CA ARG A 78 10.74 13.77 2.78
C ARG A 78 10.81 14.15 1.29
N TYR A 79 11.00 15.44 1.04
CA TYR A 79 11.05 15.98 -0.32
C TYR A 79 12.34 16.75 -0.51
N GLU A 80 12.97 16.60 -1.68
CA GLU A 80 14.08 17.42 -2.11
C GLU A 80 13.70 18.11 -3.42
N GLY A 81 13.52 19.45 -3.34
CA GLY A 81 13.21 20.29 -4.49
C GLY A 81 14.44 20.61 -5.31
N SER A 82 14.26 20.72 -6.62
CA SER A 82 15.28 21.22 -7.53
C SER A 82 14.64 21.95 -8.69
N GLU A 83 15.38 22.92 -9.27
CA GLU A 83 14.95 23.61 -10.46
C GLU A 83 15.65 23.03 -11.69
N VAL A 84 14.86 22.53 -12.63
CA VAL A 84 15.37 21.95 -13.88
C VAL A 84 14.58 22.46 -15.07
N LEU A 85 15.23 22.64 -16.21
CA LEU A 85 14.55 22.99 -17.46
C LEU A 85 13.89 21.78 -18.13
N TRP A 86 14.49 20.59 -17.94
CA TRP A 86 14.02 19.31 -18.45
C TRP A 86 14.24 18.25 -17.39
N GLY A 87 13.19 17.51 -17.05
CA GLY A 87 13.24 16.47 -16.04
C GLY A 87 12.30 15.31 -16.37
N LYS A 88 12.59 14.16 -15.77
CA LYS A 88 11.71 13.01 -15.78
C LYS A 88 10.78 13.13 -14.58
N VAL A 89 9.48 13.07 -14.82
CA VAL A 89 8.44 12.98 -13.80
C VAL A 89 7.85 11.59 -13.87
N ASP A 90 7.76 10.92 -12.74
CA ASP A 90 7.21 9.57 -12.66
C ASP A 90 5.68 9.62 -12.65
N ASP A 91 5.06 8.58 -13.21
CA ASP A 91 3.60 8.44 -13.21
C ASP A 91 3.09 8.18 -11.77
N PRO A 92 1.94 8.75 -11.37
CA PRO A 92 1.34 8.49 -10.06
C PRO A 92 1.12 7.01 -9.75
N ALA A 93 0.85 6.19 -10.76
CA ALA A 93 0.69 4.74 -10.59
C ALA A 93 2.02 4.07 -10.22
N ASP A 94 3.13 4.44 -10.87
CA ASP A 94 4.47 3.92 -10.59
C ASP A 94 4.94 4.38 -9.20
N LEU A 95 4.69 5.65 -8.86
CA LEU A 95 4.97 6.20 -7.54
C LEU A 95 4.23 5.43 -6.44
N THR A 96 2.94 5.15 -6.64
CA THR A 96 2.11 4.37 -5.71
C THR A 96 2.67 2.95 -5.51
N VAL A 97 3.12 2.29 -6.58
CA VAL A 97 3.71 0.95 -6.50
C VAL A 97 5.04 0.97 -5.73
N SER A 98 5.89 1.95 -6.02
CA SER A 98 7.17 2.14 -5.32
C SER A 98 6.95 2.39 -3.82
N MET A 99 6.01 3.27 -3.47
CA MET A 99 5.63 3.55 -2.08
C MET A 99 5.09 2.30 -1.38
N ALA A 100 4.21 1.53 -2.03
CA ALA A 100 3.68 0.29 -1.46
C ALA A 100 4.79 -0.75 -1.19
N GLY A 101 5.82 -0.80 -2.04
CA GLY A 101 7.00 -1.63 -1.84
C GLY A 101 7.78 -1.23 -0.59
N VAL A 102 8.04 0.06 -0.40
CA VAL A 102 8.73 0.59 0.79
C VAL A 102 7.91 0.33 2.05
N LEU A 103 6.60 0.62 2.03
CA LEU A 103 5.72 0.38 3.18
C LEU A 103 5.68 -1.10 3.58
N ARG A 104 5.66 -2.02 2.62
CA ARG A 104 5.69 -3.47 2.90
C ARG A 104 6.94 -3.88 3.67
N ASN A 105 8.08 -3.27 3.37
CA ASN A 105 9.34 -3.54 4.07
C ASN A 105 9.43 -2.83 5.43
N SER A 106 8.57 -1.84 5.68
CA SER A 106 8.52 -1.03 6.91
C SER A 106 7.38 -1.46 7.85
N VAL A 107 6.76 -2.60 7.61
CA VAL A 107 5.73 -3.15 8.50
C VAL A 107 6.36 -3.49 9.84
N LYS A 108 5.90 -2.82 10.91
CA LYS A 108 6.35 -3.06 12.29
C LYS A 108 5.54 -4.14 12.98
N GLU A 109 4.22 -4.07 12.81
CA GLU A 109 3.29 -4.96 13.48
C GLU A 109 2.13 -5.30 12.57
N THR A 110 1.71 -6.54 12.63
CA THR A 110 0.47 -7.01 12.04
C THR A 110 -0.46 -7.38 13.19
N LEU A 111 -1.53 -6.61 13.35
CA LEU A 111 -2.52 -6.84 14.40
C LEU A 111 -3.68 -7.67 13.83
N ASN A 112 -3.80 -8.88 14.31
CA ASN A 112 -4.94 -9.74 13.98
C ASN A 112 -6.18 -9.28 14.77
N ARG A 113 -7.34 -9.28 14.13
CA ARG A 113 -8.61 -9.10 14.82
C ARG A 113 -8.77 -10.23 15.83
N SER A 114 -9.13 -9.88 17.06
CA SER A 114 -9.47 -10.87 18.08
C SER A 114 -10.90 -10.65 18.56
N TYR A 115 -11.54 -11.75 18.96
CA TYR A 115 -12.87 -11.76 19.51
C TYR A 115 -12.78 -12.04 21.00
N THR A 116 -13.30 -11.10 21.81
CA THR A 116 -13.33 -11.27 23.24
C THR A 116 -14.66 -11.89 23.66
N VAL A 117 -14.60 -13.09 24.18
CA VAL A 117 -15.76 -13.80 24.76
C VAL A 117 -15.71 -13.66 26.26
N LYS A 118 -16.78 -13.10 26.84
CA LYS A 118 -16.93 -12.98 28.28
C LYS A 118 -18.08 -13.87 28.76
N ILE A 119 -17.77 -14.81 29.64
CA ILE A 119 -18.74 -15.69 30.28
C ILE A 119 -18.60 -15.52 31.80
N ASN A 120 -19.54 -14.85 32.43
CA ASN A 120 -19.49 -14.46 33.84
C ASN A 120 -18.22 -13.62 34.13
N GLU A 121 -17.31 -14.16 34.94
CA GLU A 121 -16.05 -13.50 35.32
C GLU A 121 -14.86 -13.92 34.42
N TYR A 122 -15.06 -14.89 33.53
CA TYR A 122 -14.02 -15.39 32.64
C TYR A 122 -14.04 -14.64 31.30
N THR A 123 -12.85 -14.25 30.87
CA THR A 123 -12.66 -13.56 29.57
C THR A 123 -11.61 -14.35 28.78
N VAL A 124 -11.93 -14.67 27.52
CA VAL A 124 -11.04 -15.37 26.60
C VAL A 124 -10.98 -14.59 25.30
N ASN A 125 -9.77 -14.42 24.76
CA ASN A 125 -9.55 -13.82 23.44
C ASN A 125 -9.28 -14.94 22.42
N LEU A 126 -10.02 -14.90 21.32
CA LEU A 126 -9.99 -15.91 20.25
C LEU A 126 -9.71 -15.23 18.91
N ALA A 127 -9.03 -15.93 18.01
CA ALA A 127 -8.57 -15.35 16.74
C ALA A 127 -9.68 -15.30 15.67
N SER A 128 -10.70 -16.14 15.78
CA SER A 128 -11.76 -16.24 14.76
C SER A 128 -13.14 -16.48 15.35
N THR A 129 -14.18 -16.14 14.57
CA THR A 129 -15.58 -16.45 14.90
C THR A 129 -15.83 -17.94 14.98
N GLN A 130 -15.09 -18.75 14.23
CA GLN A 130 -15.18 -20.20 14.28
C GLN A 130 -14.69 -20.77 15.62
N GLU A 131 -13.60 -20.19 16.17
CA GLU A 131 -13.12 -20.54 17.51
C GLU A 131 -14.12 -20.14 18.61
N VAL A 132 -14.78 -18.98 18.44
CA VAL A 132 -15.86 -18.53 19.34
C VAL A 132 -17.01 -19.54 19.34
N LEU A 133 -17.49 -19.93 18.16
CA LEU A 133 -18.55 -20.93 18.03
C LEU A 133 -18.14 -22.27 18.62
N ALA A 134 -16.92 -22.73 18.33
CA ALA A 134 -16.41 -23.99 18.86
C ALA A 134 -16.32 -23.99 20.39
N LEU A 135 -15.84 -22.89 20.99
CA LEU A 135 -15.77 -22.73 22.44
C LEU A 135 -17.16 -22.74 23.07
N LEU A 136 -18.10 -21.97 22.52
CA LEU A 136 -19.46 -21.89 23.05
C LEU A 136 -20.19 -23.24 22.89
N GLN A 137 -20.07 -23.89 21.74
CA GLN A 137 -20.65 -25.20 21.49
C GLN A 137 -20.07 -26.29 22.43
N ALA A 138 -18.75 -26.28 22.63
CA ALA A 138 -18.10 -27.19 23.59
C ALA A 138 -18.59 -26.98 25.03
N SER A 139 -18.84 -25.71 25.38
CA SER A 139 -19.38 -25.36 26.70
C SER A 139 -20.80 -25.86 26.90
N ILE A 140 -21.66 -25.77 25.88
CA ILE A 140 -23.02 -26.32 25.92
C ILE A 140 -23.01 -27.83 25.93
N ASN A 141 -22.23 -28.49 25.07
CA ASN A 141 -22.15 -29.95 24.98
C ASN A 141 -21.71 -30.63 26.28
N ARG A 142 -21.06 -29.88 27.18
CA ARG A 142 -20.67 -30.39 28.49
C ARG A 142 -21.89 -30.70 29.38
N TYR A 143 -23.02 -30.00 29.14
CA TYR A 143 -24.24 -30.14 29.94
C TYR A 143 -25.39 -30.74 29.12
N ASP A 144 -25.35 -30.61 27.81
CA ASP A 144 -26.33 -31.13 26.85
C ASP A 144 -25.89 -32.50 26.33
N HIS A 145 -26.29 -33.56 27.03
CA HIS A 145 -25.94 -34.95 26.68
C HIS A 145 -26.73 -35.48 25.48
N GLU A 146 -27.89 -34.90 25.19
CA GLU A 146 -28.77 -35.29 24.08
C GLU A 146 -28.47 -34.54 22.80
N LYS A 147 -27.59 -33.52 22.83
CA LYS A 147 -27.20 -32.67 21.71
C LYS A 147 -28.36 -31.95 21.01
N GLU A 148 -29.30 -31.50 21.81
CA GLU A 148 -30.50 -30.80 21.33
C GLU A 148 -30.22 -29.30 21.06
N TYR A 149 -29.16 -28.72 21.65
CA TYR A 149 -28.85 -27.32 21.54
C TYR A 149 -27.62 -27.06 20.68
N TYR A 150 -27.72 -26.04 19.86
CA TYR A 150 -26.59 -25.55 19.06
C TYR A 150 -26.44 -24.04 19.20
N VAL A 151 -25.20 -23.55 18.99
CA VAL A 151 -24.87 -22.13 19.04
C VAL A 151 -24.83 -21.57 17.63
N ASP A 152 -25.46 -20.41 17.46
CA ASP A 152 -25.31 -19.60 16.26
C ASP A 152 -24.95 -18.17 16.63
N LEU A 153 -24.17 -17.49 15.78
CA LEU A 153 -23.78 -16.10 15.97
C LEU A 153 -24.71 -15.17 15.19
N VAL A 154 -25.47 -14.37 15.92
CA VAL A 154 -26.23 -13.28 15.33
C VAL A 154 -25.30 -12.07 15.21
N LEU A 155 -24.84 -11.77 14.01
CA LEU A 155 -24.08 -10.57 13.71
C LEU A 155 -25.05 -9.40 13.53
N ASP A 156 -25.04 -8.47 14.49
CA ASP A 156 -25.79 -7.22 14.33
C ASP A 156 -25.09 -6.35 13.28
N GLY A 157 -25.73 -6.15 12.14
CA GLY A 157 -25.18 -5.46 10.97
C GLY A 157 -24.98 -3.94 11.13
N ASN A 158 -25.09 -3.41 12.34
CA ASN A 158 -25.09 -1.98 12.68
C ASN A 158 -23.92 -1.56 13.59
N ARG A 159 -22.71 -2.09 13.35
CA ARG A 159 -21.52 -1.50 14.00
C ARG A 159 -20.36 -1.41 13.02
#